data_b1e04d1f014f42973daf82ff98cdef00
#
_entry.id   b1e04d1f014f42973daf82ff98cdef00
#
_cell.length_a   1.000
_cell.length_b   1.000
_cell.length_c   1.000
_cell.angle_alpha   90.00
_cell.angle_beta   90.00
_cell.angle_gamma   90.00
#
_symmetry.space_group_name_H-M   'P 1'
#
loop_
_entity.id
_entity.type
_entity.pdbx_description
1 polymer ?
#
loop_
_entity_poly.entity_id
_entity_poly.type
_entity_poly.pdbx_seq_one_letter_code
_entity_poly.pdbx_strand_id
1 'polypeptide(L)'
;MGCFCIRYRCFYNTFPPLLIMYGSIKKYIPFLLIVTAVPVMVLLYFIVYPLYGEFFPKCFFHLITGLQCPGCGTQRAIVSLLHGNFLEALDNNLLAVAALPFLLYSFIALCANTFTKRKISQKIFYNPLFVKIVLAVVIVFTVLRNIPSYPFNLLAPLL
;
A
#
# COMPACT_ATOMS: atom_id res chain seq x y z
N MET A 1 19.32 26.35 55.85
CA MET A 1 18.67 25.08 55.52
C MET A 1 18.04 25.27 54.16
N GLY A 2 18.77 24.89 53.10
CA GLY A 2 18.41 25.11 51.73
C GLY A 2 17.61 23.96 51.14
N CYS A 3 16.39 24.22 50.68
CA CYS A 3 15.66 23.31 49.81
C CYS A 3 16.17 23.46 48.38
N PHE A 4 16.99 22.51 48.00
CA PHE A 4 17.45 22.33 46.59
C PHE A 4 16.32 21.64 45.84
N CYS A 5 15.42 22.42 45.25
CA CYS A 5 14.35 21.88 44.42
C CYS A 5 14.90 21.54 43.06
N ILE A 6 15.06 20.23 42.77
CA ILE A 6 15.56 19.70 41.52
C ILE A 6 14.60 20.09 40.38
N ARG A 7 15.09 20.87 39.45
CA ARG A 7 14.53 21.75 38.45
C ARG A 7 13.64 21.13 37.39
N TYR A 8 13.21 19.88 37.52
CA TYR A 8 12.46 19.20 36.44
C TYR A 8 11.13 18.55 36.88
N ARG A 9 10.79 18.51 38.15
CA ARG A 9 9.58 17.82 38.63
C ARG A 9 8.40 18.73 39.03
N CYS A 10 8.61 20.03 39.21
CA CYS A 10 7.53 20.95 39.52
C CYS A 10 6.85 21.57 38.28
N PHE A 11 7.45 21.49 37.11
CA PHE A 11 6.86 22.09 35.90
C PHE A 11 5.82 21.19 35.23
N TYR A 12 5.76 19.90 35.56
CA TYR A 12 4.86 18.95 34.94
C TYR A 12 3.40 19.00 35.48
N ASN A 13 3.18 19.59 36.63
CA ASN A 13 1.84 19.63 37.23
C ASN A 13 1.01 20.86 36.85
N THR A 14 1.55 21.77 36.03
CA THR A 14 0.86 23.01 35.67
C THR A 14 0.30 23.03 34.26
N PHE A 15 0.61 21.99 33.48
CA PHE A 15 0.01 21.88 32.15
C PHE A 15 -1.31 21.11 32.21
N PRO A 16 -2.40 21.66 31.67
CA PRO A 16 -3.69 20.99 31.67
C PRO A 16 -3.59 19.65 30.92
N PRO A 17 -4.26 18.60 31.43
CA PRO A 17 -4.21 17.24 30.82
C PRO A 17 -4.58 17.21 29.34
N LEU A 18 -5.26 18.23 28.83
CA LEU A 18 -5.61 18.45 27.45
C LEU A 18 -4.40 18.53 26.50
N LEU A 19 -3.27 19.13 26.89
CA LEU A 19 -2.09 19.23 26.05
C LEU A 19 -1.34 17.89 25.91
N ILE A 20 -1.35 17.08 26.96
CA ILE A 20 -0.77 15.74 26.96
C ILE A 20 -1.64 14.80 26.10
N MET A 21 -2.96 14.89 26.24
CA MET A 21 -3.90 14.17 25.37
C MET A 21 -3.78 14.58 23.91
N TYR A 22 -3.65 15.87 23.61
CA TYR A 22 -3.49 16.38 22.25
C TYR A 22 -2.22 15.85 21.55
N GLY A 23 -1.08 15.82 22.26
CA GLY A 23 0.16 15.24 21.75
C GLY A 23 0.07 13.75 21.43
N SER A 24 -0.65 12.99 22.26
CA SER A 24 -0.90 11.56 22.03
C SER A 24 -1.86 11.34 20.85
N ILE A 25 -2.94 12.09 20.76
CA ILE A 25 -3.93 11.98 19.68
C ILE A 25 -3.29 12.29 18.33
N LYS A 26 -2.47 13.33 18.22
CA LYS A 26 -1.79 13.72 16.97
C LYS A 26 -0.93 12.60 16.39
N LYS A 27 -0.36 11.74 17.23
CA LYS A 27 0.42 10.57 16.80
C LYS A 27 -0.45 9.50 16.13
N TYR A 28 -1.70 9.34 16.55
CA TYR A 28 -2.61 8.30 16.05
C TYR A 28 -3.53 8.77 14.91
N ILE A 29 -3.67 10.08 14.69
CA ILE A 29 -4.48 10.65 13.62
C ILE A 29 -4.11 10.06 12.25
N PRO A 30 -2.84 10.07 11.77
CA PRO A 30 -2.50 9.55 10.46
C PRO A 30 -2.79 8.05 10.34
N PHE A 31 -2.60 7.32 11.42
CA PHE A 31 -2.93 5.90 11.46
C PHE A 31 -4.45 5.66 11.37
N LEU A 32 -5.24 6.40 12.16
CA LEU A 32 -6.69 6.31 12.14
C LEU A 32 -7.24 6.67 10.74
N LEU A 33 -6.70 7.71 10.12
CA LEU A 33 -7.05 8.09 8.75
C LEU A 33 -6.76 6.97 7.75
N ILE A 34 -5.62 6.30 7.84
CA ILE A 34 -5.29 5.19 6.96
C ILE A 34 -6.24 4.00 7.19
N VAL A 35 -6.49 3.63 8.45
CA VAL A 35 -7.36 2.51 8.81
C VAL A 35 -8.81 2.74 8.37
N THR A 36 -9.29 3.99 8.35
CA THR A 36 -10.64 4.32 7.88
C THR A 36 -10.70 4.54 6.37
N ALA A 37 -9.71 5.21 5.78
CA ALA A 37 -9.70 5.52 4.36
C ALA A 37 -9.54 4.28 3.47
N VAL A 38 -8.72 3.31 3.87
CA VAL A 38 -8.49 2.09 3.07
C VAL A 38 -9.77 1.27 2.91
N PRO A 39 -10.53 0.89 3.95
CA PRO A 39 -11.79 0.17 3.78
C PRO A 39 -12.84 0.95 2.97
N VAL A 40 -12.92 2.27 3.18
CA VAL A 40 -13.84 3.12 2.42
C VAL A 40 -13.47 3.12 0.93
N MET A 41 -12.19 3.27 0.60
CA MET A 41 -11.72 3.18 -0.79
C MET A 41 -12.00 1.81 -1.41
N VAL A 42 -11.77 0.73 -0.68
CA VAL A 42 -12.06 -0.64 -1.14
C VAL A 42 -13.56 -0.80 -1.40
N LEU A 43 -14.41 -0.32 -0.49
CA LEU A 43 -15.86 -0.40 -0.65
C LEU A 43 -16.35 0.43 -1.84
N LEU A 44 -15.83 1.64 -2.00
CA LEU A 44 -16.14 2.48 -3.16
C LEU A 44 -15.72 1.79 -4.46
N TYR A 45 -14.52 1.20 -4.51
CA TYR A 45 -14.07 0.44 -5.66
C TYR A 45 -14.98 -0.75 -5.97
N PHE A 46 -15.38 -1.49 -4.94
CA PHE A 46 -16.27 -2.64 -5.09
C PHE A 46 -17.64 -2.27 -5.68
N ILE A 47 -18.21 -1.12 -5.25
CA ILE A 47 -19.55 -0.70 -5.67
C ILE A 47 -19.49 0.08 -6.99
N VAL A 48 -18.54 1.02 -7.12
CA VAL A 48 -18.54 1.99 -8.23
C VAL A 48 -17.90 1.43 -9.49
N TYR A 49 -16.85 0.61 -9.34
CA TYR A 49 -16.11 0.11 -10.50
C TYR A 49 -16.95 -0.73 -11.48
N PRO A 50 -17.82 -1.67 -11.06
CA PRO A 50 -18.65 -2.43 -12.02
C PRO A 50 -19.68 -1.58 -12.77
N LEU A 51 -20.08 -0.44 -12.17
CA LEU A 51 -21.07 0.47 -12.79
C LEU A 51 -20.42 1.52 -13.72
N TYR A 52 -19.23 2.00 -13.36
CA TYR A 52 -18.60 3.15 -13.98
C TYR A 52 -17.14 2.89 -14.36
N GLY A 53 -16.75 1.64 -14.63
CA GLY A 53 -15.37 1.26 -14.94
C GLY A 53 -14.76 2.02 -16.11
N GLU A 54 -15.55 2.45 -17.09
CA GLU A 54 -15.10 3.23 -18.24
C GLU A 54 -14.64 4.65 -17.88
N PHE A 55 -15.19 5.23 -16.80
CA PHE A 55 -14.81 6.57 -16.32
C PHE A 55 -13.52 6.58 -15.49
N PHE A 56 -13.02 5.39 -15.11
CA PHE A 56 -11.76 5.34 -14.37
C PHE A 56 -10.59 5.73 -15.28
N PRO A 57 -9.62 6.49 -14.77
CA PRO A 57 -8.52 6.98 -15.58
C PRO A 57 -7.72 5.81 -16.16
N LYS A 58 -7.65 5.79 -17.50
CA LYS A 58 -6.78 4.87 -18.22
C LYS A 58 -5.33 5.22 -17.95
N CYS A 59 -4.44 4.23 -18.03
CA CYS A 59 -3.03 4.44 -17.76
C CYS A 59 -2.45 5.51 -18.71
N PHE A 60 -1.98 6.63 -18.14
CA PHE A 60 -1.40 7.73 -18.90
C PHE A 60 -0.19 7.28 -19.72
N PHE A 61 0.63 6.38 -19.18
CA PHE A 61 1.78 5.81 -19.91
C PHE A 61 1.33 5.05 -21.15
N HIS A 62 0.26 4.26 -21.05
CA HIS A 62 -0.29 3.53 -22.19
C HIS A 62 -0.86 4.48 -23.26
N LEU A 63 -1.50 5.56 -22.83
CA LEU A 63 -2.07 6.56 -23.76
C LEU A 63 -0.98 7.27 -24.61
N ILE A 64 0.19 7.51 -24.02
CA ILE A 64 1.27 8.24 -24.71
C ILE A 64 2.16 7.30 -25.52
N THR A 65 2.52 6.14 -24.97
CA THR A 65 3.54 5.27 -25.55
C THR A 65 2.95 4.07 -26.31
N GLY A 66 1.67 3.75 -26.10
CA GLY A 66 1.07 2.50 -26.57
C GLY A 66 1.56 1.27 -25.81
N LEU A 67 2.54 1.40 -24.93
CA LEU A 67 3.13 0.30 -24.18
C LEU A 67 2.38 0.06 -22.86
N GLN A 68 2.38 -1.17 -22.42
CA GLN A 68 1.78 -1.54 -21.13
C GLN A 68 2.78 -1.32 -20.00
N CYS A 69 2.41 -0.49 -19.01
CA CYS A 69 3.20 -0.32 -17.79
C CYS A 69 3.02 -1.51 -16.83
N PRO A 70 3.90 -1.72 -15.86
CA PRO A 70 3.78 -2.82 -14.89
C PRO A 70 2.52 -2.72 -14.02
N GLY A 71 1.93 -1.53 -13.91
CA GLY A 71 0.68 -1.27 -13.17
C GLY A 71 -0.60 -1.40 -14.01
N CYS A 72 -0.50 -1.57 -15.34
CA CYS A 72 -1.70 -1.73 -16.16
C CYS A 72 -2.49 -2.98 -15.75
N GLY A 73 -3.82 -2.83 -15.61
CA GLY A 73 -4.69 -3.91 -15.14
C GLY A 73 -4.72 -4.13 -13.63
N THR A 74 -3.92 -3.43 -12.83
CA THR A 74 -3.97 -3.56 -11.35
C THR A 74 -5.35 -3.25 -10.78
N GLN A 75 -6.04 -2.26 -11.32
CA GLN A 75 -7.40 -1.92 -10.89
C GLN A 75 -8.37 -3.08 -11.13
N ARG A 76 -8.34 -3.67 -12.34
CA ARG A 76 -9.16 -4.84 -12.69
C ARG A 76 -8.79 -6.04 -11.81
N ALA A 77 -7.49 -6.30 -11.61
CA ALA A 77 -7.02 -7.38 -10.75
C ALA A 77 -7.55 -7.24 -9.30
N ILE A 78 -7.55 -6.03 -8.75
CA ILE A 78 -8.10 -5.76 -7.40
C ILE A 78 -9.61 -6.04 -7.39
N VAL A 79 -10.34 -5.57 -8.38
CA VAL A 79 -11.80 -5.79 -8.48
C VAL A 79 -12.11 -7.28 -8.62
N SER A 80 -11.41 -8.01 -9.50
CA SER A 80 -11.58 -9.46 -9.65
C SER A 80 -11.29 -10.21 -8.34
N LEU A 81 -10.26 -9.79 -7.58
CA LEU A 81 -9.98 -10.34 -6.25
C LEU A 81 -11.09 -10.07 -5.24
N LEU A 82 -11.66 -8.85 -5.23
CA LEU A 82 -12.76 -8.51 -4.34
C LEU A 82 -14.03 -9.31 -4.65
N HIS A 83 -14.21 -9.73 -5.90
CA HIS A 83 -15.31 -10.61 -6.33
C HIS A 83 -14.98 -12.11 -6.16
N GLY A 84 -13.78 -12.46 -5.68
CA GLY A 84 -13.35 -13.84 -5.48
C GLY A 84 -12.79 -14.53 -6.73
N ASN A 85 -12.64 -13.81 -7.84
CA ASN A 85 -12.15 -14.34 -9.13
C ASN A 85 -10.62 -14.27 -9.20
N PHE A 86 -9.95 -15.19 -8.49
CA PHE A 86 -8.50 -15.19 -8.38
C PHE A 86 -7.78 -15.39 -9.73
N LEU A 87 -8.29 -16.29 -10.58
CA LEU A 87 -7.69 -16.56 -11.89
C LEU A 87 -7.76 -15.34 -12.80
N GLU A 88 -8.91 -14.69 -12.86
CA GLU A 88 -9.11 -13.46 -13.61
C GLU A 88 -8.21 -12.32 -13.10
N ALA A 89 -7.98 -12.25 -11.80
CA ALA A 89 -7.05 -11.28 -11.22
C ALA A 89 -5.61 -11.52 -11.69
N LEU A 90 -5.16 -12.78 -11.79
CA LEU A 90 -3.85 -13.13 -12.32
C LEU A 90 -3.70 -12.76 -13.80
N ASP A 91 -4.74 -13.01 -14.60
CA ASP A 91 -4.77 -12.65 -16.03
C ASP A 91 -4.70 -11.13 -16.23
N ASN A 92 -5.35 -10.36 -15.34
CA ASN A 92 -5.29 -8.91 -15.39
C ASN A 92 -3.92 -8.34 -14.99
N ASN A 93 -3.32 -8.82 -13.90
CA ASN A 93 -1.96 -8.41 -13.52
C ASN A 93 -1.32 -9.38 -12.50
N LEU A 94 -0.53 -10.31 -13.03
CA LEU A 94 0.23 -11.28 -12.22
C LEU A 94 1.14 -10.61 -11.20
N LEU A 95 1.83 -9.52 -11.59
CA LEU A 95 2.76 -8.82 -10.69
C LEU A 95 2.04 -8.17 -9.51
N ALA A 96 0.88 -7.55 -9.76
CA ALA A 96 0.08 -6.94 -8.70
C ALA A 96 -0.42 -7.98 -7.69
N VAL A 97 -0.92 -9.12 -8.18
CA VAL A 97 -1.39 -10.23 -7.32
C VAL A 97 -0.23 -10.82 -6.51
N ALA A 98 0.93 -11.04 -7.13
CA ALA A 98 2.13 -11.54 -6.44
C ALA A 98 2.68 -10.56 -5.41
N ALA A 99 2.48 -9.24 -5.60
CA ALA A 99 2.89 -8.22 -4.63
C ALA A 99 1.97 -8.14 -3.39
N LEU A 100 0.72 -8.61 -3.49
CA LEU A 100 -0.26 -8.51 -2.39
C LEU A 100 0.21 -9.10 -1.05
N PRO A 101 0.77 -10.31 -0.97
CA PRO A 101 1.21 -10.86 0.32
C PRO A 101 2.30 -10.00 0.97
N PHE A 102 3.18 -9.39 0.18
CA PHE A 102 4.20 -8.46 0.69
C PHE A 102 3.59 -7.16 1.20
N LEU A 103 2.60 -6.62 0.49
CA LEU A 103 1.87 -5.41 0.90
C LEU A 103 1.07 -5.67 2.17
N LEU A 104 0.37 -6.81 2.26
CA LEU A 104 -0.37 -7.21 3.46
C LEU A 104 0.56 -7.39 4.66
N TYR A 105 1.69 -8.07 4.48
CA TYR A 105 2.69 -8.20 5.53
C TYR A 105 3.19 -6.84 6.01
N SER A 106 3.53 -5.95 5.08
CA SER A 106 4.00 -4.59 5.42
C SER A 106 2.94 -3.80 6.17
N PHE A 107 1.68 -3.92 5.76
CA PHE A 107 0.54 -3.26 6.42
C PHE A 107 0.32 -3.81 7.83
N ILE A 108 0.29 -5.13 7.99
CA ILE A 108 0.16 -5.78 9.31
C ILE A 108 1.33 -5.39 10.23
N ALA A 109 2.55 -5.39 9.70
CA ALA A 109 3.73 -4.99 10.46
C ALA A 109 3.67 -3.51 10.88
N LEU A 110 3.19 -2.64 10.01
CA LEU A 110 2.97 -1.22 10.32
C LEU A 110 1.94 -1.06 11.45
N CYS A 111 0.80 -1.73 11.34
CA CYS A 111 -0.24 -1.74 12.37
C CYS A 111 0.30 -2.26 13.70
N ALA A 112 0.94 -3.43 13.70
CA ALA A 112 1.48 -4.04 14.89
C ALA A 112 2.56 -3.17 15.57
N ASN A 113 3.46 -2.56 14.78
CA ASN A 113 4.49 -1.68 15.31
C ASN A 113 3.93 -0.39 15.91
N THR A 114 2.75 0.06 15.44
CA THR A 114 2.08 1.26 15.96
C THR A 114 1.40 0.99 17.29
N PHE A 115 0.78 -0.19 17.44
CA PHE A 115 -0.01 -0.54 18.64
C PHE A 115 0.76 -1.34 19.67
N THR A 116 1.73 -2.15 19.24
CA THR A 116 2.43 -3.06 20.13
C THR A 116 3.86 -2.55 20.35
N LYS A 117 4.36 -2.67 21.58
CA LYS A 117 5.77 -2.36 21.91
C LYS A 117 6.77 -3.31 21.20
N ARG A 118 6.28 -4.38 20.58
CA ARG A 118 7.11 -5.32 19.81
C ARG A 118 7.34 -4.75 18.40
N LYS A 119 8.59 -4.51 18.06
CA LYS A 119 8.99 -4.08 16.71
C LYS A 119 9.10 -5.30 15.79
N ILE A 120 8.13 -5.47 14.91
CA ILE A 120 8.26 -6.44 13.82
C ILE A 120 9.33 -5.90 12.86
N SER A 121 10.37 -6.70 12.67
CA SER A 121 11.52 -6.28 11.87
C SER A 121 11.17 -6.30 10.38
N GLN A 122 11.19 -5.13 9.77
CA GLN A 122 11.03 -4.96 8.32
C GLN A 122 12.39 -4.92 7.59
N LYS A 123 13.45 -5.49 8.18
CA LYS A 123 14.81 -5.45 7.65
C LYS A 123 14.91 -5.97 6.21
N ILE A 124 14.05 -6.90 5.81
CA ILE A 124 14.02 -7.46 4.46
C ILE A 124 13.74 -6.37 3.42
N PHE A 125 12.80 -5.45 3.68
CA PHE A 125 12.43 -4.39 2.75
C PHE A 125 13.50 -3.30 2.62
N TYR A 126 14.36 -3.16 3.63
CA TYR A 126 15.47 -2.20 3.62
C TYR A 126 16.79 -2.82 3.12
N ASN A 127 16.78 -4.12 2.75
CA ASN A 127 17.97 -4.75 2.18
C ASN A 127 18.15 -4.26 0.73
N PRO A 128 19.31 -3.66 0.38
CA PRO A 128 19.56 -3.15 -0.96
C PRO A 128 19.50 -4.25 -2.04
N LEU A 129 19.85 -5.49 -1.68
CA LEU A 129 19.73 -6.62 -2.59
C LEU A 129 18.27 -6.92 -2.92
N PHE A 130 17.38 -6.93 -1.91
CA PHE A 130 15.95 -7.14 -2.12
C PHE A 130 15.35 -6.08 -3.05
N VAL A 131 15.68 -4.81 -2.82
CA VAL A 131 15.21 -3.71 -3.68
C VAL A 131 15.67 -3.87 -5.13
N LYS A 132 16.94 -4.26 -5.34
CA LYS A 132 17.49 -4.53 -6.69
C LYS A 132 16.77 -5.69 -7.38
N ILE A 133 16.49 -6.77 -6.65
CA ILE A 133 15.75 -7.93 -7.19
C ILE A 133 14.34 -7.52 -7.59
N VAL A 134 13.60 -6.81 -6.74
CA VAL A 134 12.26 -6.33 -7.04
C VAL A 134 12.28 -5.43 -8.27
N LEU A 135 13.22 -4.50 -8.35
CA LEU A 135 13.37 -3.62 -9.51
C LEU A 135 13.64 -4.43 -10.80
N ALA A 136 14.53 -5.41 -10.75
CA ALA A 136 14.83 -6.28 -11.87
C ALA A 136 13.59 -7.06 -12.33
N VAL A 137 12.82 -7.62 -11.39
CA VAL A 137 11.57 -8.34 -11.68
C VAL A 137 10.54 -7.43 -12.36
N VAL A 138 10.36 -6.20 -11.87
CA VAL A 138 9.45 -5.20 -12.46
C VAL A 138 9.87 -4.85 -13.88
N ILE A 139 11.17 -4.64 -14.13
CA ILE A 139 11.69 -4.32 -15.47
C ILE A 139 11.47 -5.51 -16.42
N VAL A 140 11.87 -6.72 -16.01
CA VAL A 140 11.69 -7.93 -16.82
C VAL A 140 10.22 -8.16 -17.15
N PHE A 141 9.34 -8.06 -16.15
CA PHE A 141 7.89 -8.20 -16.34
C PHE A 141 7.36 -7.18 -17.35
N THR A 142 7.80 -5.91 -17.24
CA THR A 142 7.39 -4.85 -18.17
C THR A 142 7.82 -5.16 -19.60
N VAL A 143 9.05 -5.63 -19.79
CA VAL A 143 9.57 -6.00 -21.12
C VAL A 143 8.79 -7.17 -21.69
N LEU A 144 8.65 -8.27 -20.91
CA LEU A 144 7.96 -9.49 -21.36
C LEU A 144 6.50 -9.20 -21.74
N ARG A 145 5.82 -8.36 -20.98
CA ARG A 145 4.42 -8.00 -21.20
C ARG A 145 4.18 -7.22 -22.49
N ASN A 146 5.20 -6.56 -23.02
CA ASN A 146 5.12 -5.79 -24.26
C ASN A 146 5.56 -6.58 -25.49
N ILE A 147 5.90 -7.86 -25.34
CA ILE A 147 6.24 -8.75 -26.46
C ILE A 147 4.94 -9.33 -27.04
N PRO A 148 4.58 -9.06 -28.31
CA PRO A 148 3.30 -9.49 -28.91
C PRO A 148 3.31 -10.95 -29.36
N SER A 149 4.08 -11.83 -28.72
CA SER A 149 4.20 -13.25 -29.08
C SER A 149 3.72 -14.16 -27.93
N TYR A 150 3.20 -15.34 -28.31
CA TYR A 150 2.88 -16.37 -27.34
C TYR A 150 4.17 -16.93 -26.71
N PRO A 151 4.25 -17.16 -25.37
CA PRO A 151 3.18 -17.04 -24.36
C PRO A 151 3.08 -15.65 -23.68
N PHE A 152 3.89 -14.68 -24.06
CA PHE A 152 4.02 -13.39 -23.39
C PHE A 152 2.79 -12.48 -23.50
N ASN A 153 1.99 -12.64 -24.56
CA ASN A 153 0.72 -11.94 -24.72
C ASN A 153 -0.31 -12.28 -23.62
N LEU A 154 -0.17 -13.44 -22.94
CA LEU A 154 -1.02 -13.80 -21.80
C LEU A 154 -0.77 -12.92 -20.57
N LEU A 155 0.40 -12.27 -20.50
CA LEU A 155 0.71 -11.32 -19.42
C LEU A 155 0.08 -9.94 -19.66
N ALA A 156 -0.43 -9.69 -20.86
CA ALA A 156 -1.08 -8.44 -21.22
C ALA A 156 -2.57 -8.51 -20.83
N PRO A 157 -3.11 -7.54 -20.06
CA PRO A 157 -4.52 -7.52 -19.79
C PRO A 157 -5.29 -7.38 -21.10
N LEU A 158 -6.39 -8.11 -21.24
CA LEU A 158 -7.35 -7.89 -22.32
C LEU A 158 -7.88 -6.45 -22.20
N LEU A 159 -7.57 -5.62 -23.19
CA LEU A 159 -8.01 -4.23 -23.25
C LEU A 159 -9.44 -4.13 -23.78
#